data_02db54e57eebbc1b8c4067411a55efff
#
_entry.id   02db54e57eebbc1b8c4067411a55efff
#
_cell.length_a   1.000
_cell.length_b   1.000
_cell.length_c   1.000
_cell.angle_alpha   90.00
_cell.angle_beta   90.00
_cell.angle_gamma   90.00
#
_symmetry.space_group_name_H-M   'P 1'
#
loop_
_entity.id
_entity.type
_entity.pdbx_description
1 polymer ?
#
loop_
_entity_poly.entity_id
_entity_poly.type
_entity_poly.pdbx_seq_one_letter_code
_entity_poly.pdbx_strand_id
1 'polypeptide(L)'
;SIGEPGTQLTMRTFHTGGVASASDITQGLPRVEELFEARKPKNAAIISHVSGVANFRLDNKGANTVNITSADGEVFTKIVPFDYKIIVEEGQYVEKGQLITEGSVEPGEVLAVSGELAVQDYLIKEVQRVYRTQGVDINDKHIEVIVRQMMRKVRIDDGGDTKLITGALVDKSELREANEELLALEAQDGIHRKPATSHAVLMGITKASLATDSFMSAASFQETTRVLTEAAIKGKVDPLSGLKENVIIGKLIPAGTGIVEYIEQEEEAPLEEAEAAADAITEAPEEESVAI
;
A
#
# COMPACT_ATOMS: atom_id res chain seq x y z
N SER A 1 3.77 -19.25 10.74
CA SER A 1 4.38 -19.81 9.50
C SER A 1 5.56 -18.99 9.00
N ILE A 2 5.57 -17.66 9.21
CA ILE A 2 6.65 -16.76 8.79
C ILE A 2 7.65 -16.51 9.92
N GLY A 3 7.17 -16.27 11.13
CA GLY A 3 8.01 -15.86 12.26
C GLY A 3 8.86 -16.99 12.86
N GLU A 4 8.34 -18.18 12.94
CA GLU A 4 9.08 -19.32 13.49
C GLU A 4 10.30 -19.68 12.61
N PRO A 5 10.14 -19.92 11.30
CA PRO A 5 11.30 -20.13 10.43
C PRO A 5 12.24 -18.92 10.38
N GLY A 6 11.71 -17.71 10.45
CA GLY A 6 12.50 -16.47 10.51
C GLY A 6 13.46 -16.45 11.69
N THR A 7 13.01 -16.85 12.88
CA THR A 7 13.85 -16.93 14.07
C THR A 7 14.94 -17.98 13.91
N GLN A 8 14.63 -19.15 13.35
CA GLN A 8 15.62 -20.21 13.10
C GLN A 8 16.66 -19.79 12.05
N LEU A 9 16.27 -19.09 11.00
CA LEU A 9 17.19 -18.57 9.98
C LEU A 9 18.16 -17.56 10.57
N THR A 10 17.72 -16.68 11.45
CA THR A 10 18.58 -15.74 12.16
C THR A 10 19.63 -16.46 13.02
N MET A 11 19.23 -17.52 13.74
CA MET A 11 20.17 -18.33 14.52
C MET A 11 21.19 -19.06 13.66
N ARG A 12 20.80 -19.58 12.50
CA ARG A 12 21.73 -20.29 11.58
C ARG A 12 22.76 -19.37 10.96
N THR A 13 22.45 -18.12 10.66
CA THR A 13 23.41 -17.15 10.10
C THR A 13 24.52 -16.79 11.09
N PHE A 14 24.27 -16.84 12.39
CA PHE A 14 25.29 -16.62 13.42
C PHE A 14 26.26 -17.81 13.61
N HIS A 15 25.87 -19.02 13.22
CA HIS A 15 26.67 -20.22 13.41
C HIS A 15 27.48 -20.66 12.16
N THR A 16 27.21 -20.12 11.01
CA THR A 16 28.02 -20.37 9.81
C THR A 16 29.27 -19.48 9.85
N GLY A 17 30.30 -19.94 10.51
CA GLY A 17 31.62 -19.32 10.54
C GLY A 17 32.40 -19.46 9.22
N GLY A 18 31.69 -19.54 8.09
CA GLY A 18 32.26 -19.45 6.74
C GLY A 18 32.24 -18.02 6.24
N VAL A 19 33.18 -17.67 5.37
CA VAL A 19 33.22 -16.38 4.68
C VAL A 19 31.98 -16.24 3.81
N ALA A 20 30.87 -15.81 4.42
CA ALA A 20 29.70 -15.41 3.66
C ALA A 20 30.08 -14.17 2.87
N SER A 21 29.91 -14.20 1.55
CA SER A 21 30.11 -13.03 0.74
C SER A 21 29.10 -11.95 1.16
N ALA A 22 29.47 -10.68 1.04
CA ALA A 22 28.57 -9.58 1.40
C ALA A 22 27.23 -9.66 0.65
N SER A 23 27.18 -10.32 -0.51
CA SER A 23 25.98 -10.61 -1.28
C SER A 23 25.08 -11.68 -0.62
N ASP A 24 25.64 -12.69 0.04
CA ASP A 24 24.85 -13.75 0.67
C ASP A 24 24.13 -13.28 1.93
N ILE A 25 24.71 -12.33 2.66
CA ILE A 25 24.10 -11.73 3.86
C ILE A 25 22.89 -10.88 3.48
N THR A 26 22.92 -10.24 2.32
CA THR A 26 21.79 -9.41 1.82
C THR A 26 20.69 -10.22 1.14
N GLN A 27 20.93 -11.49 0.82
CA GLN A 27 19.93 -12.36 0.18
C GLN A 27 19.04 -13.15 1.16
N GLY A 28 19.29 -13.07 2.46
CA GLY A 28 18.52 -13.75 3.49
C GLY A 28 17.34 -12.93 4.04
N LEU A 29 17.09 -13.05 5.36
CA LEU A 29 16.04 -12.32 6.07
C LEU A 29 16.04 -10.79 5.87
N PRO A 30 17.21 -10.10 5.78
CA PRO A 30 17.21 -8.68 5.49
C PRO A 30 16.53 -8.33 4.15
N ARG A 31 16.61 -9.23 3.15
CA ARG A 31 15.90 -9.03 1.88
C ARG A 31 14.39 -9.15 2.03
N VAL A 32 13.91 -10.07 2.86
CA VAL A 32 12.47 -10.17 3.17
C VAL A 32 11.97 -8.91 3.87
N GLU A 33 12.75 -8.37 4.80
CA GLU A 33 12.44 -7.08 5.45
C GLU A 33 12.38 -5.93 4.44
N GLU A 34 13.37 -5.82 3.53
CA GLU A 34 13.37 -4.81 2.47
C GLU A 34 12.12 -4.91 1.59
N LEU A 35 11.70 -6.13 1.21
CA LEU A 35 10.54 -6.37 0.38
C LEU A 35 9.24 -5.97 1.09
N PHE A 36 9.05 -6.40 2.35
CA PHE A 36 7.86 -6.06 3.12
C PHE A 36 7.81 -4.58 3.54
N GLU A 37 8.93 -3.92 3.72
CA GLU A 37 8.97 -2.47 3.96
C GLU A 37 8.97 -1.64 2.67
N ALA A 38 8.92 -2.31 1.51
CA ALA A 38 8.99 -1.67 0.19
C ALA A 38 10.16 -0.67 0.09
N ARG A 39 11.32 -1.01 0.70
CA ARG A 39 12.52 -0.17 0.67
C ARG A 39 13.23 -0.30 -0.66
N LYS A 40 13.87 0.78 -1.07
CA LYS A 40 14.76 0.75 -2.23
C LYS A 40 16.02 -0.07 -1.89
N PRO A 41 16.34 -1.13 -2.65
CA PRO A 41 17.54 -1.91 -2.43
C PRO A 41 18.79 -1.08 -2.73
N LYS A 42 19.89 -1.38 -2.03
CA LYS A 42 21.18 -0.68 -2.22
C LYS A 42 21.69 -0.81 -3.64
N ASN A 43 21.59 -2.01 -4.23
CA ASN A 43 21.94 -2.30 -5.61
C ASN A 43 20.64 -2.52 -6.42
N ALA A 44 19.89 -1.44 -6.64
CA ALA A 44 18.65 -1.51 -7.38
C ALA A 44 18.93 -1.78 -8.85
N ALA A 45 18.37 -2.88 -9.39
CA ALA A 45 18.41 -3.15 -10.81
C ALA A 45 17.61 -2.09 -11.57
N ILE A 46 18.09 -1.73 -12.74
CA ILE A 46 17.39 -0.82 -13.66
C ILE A 46 16.48 -1.66 -14.54
N ILE A 47 15.20 -1.28 -14.62
CA ILE A 47 14.19 -1.90 -15.48
C ILE A 47 13.81 -0.96 -16.63
N SER A 48 13.37 -1.54 -17.75
CA SER A 48 12.87 -0.77 -18.87
C SER A 48 11.45 -0.26 -18.62
N HIS A 49 11.21 1.03 -18.87
CA HIS A 49 9.89 1.63 -18.80
C HIS A 49 9.10 1.51 -20.10
N VAL A 50 9.79 1.25 -21.21
CA VAL A 50 9.20 1.12 -22.56
C VAL A 50 9.69 -0.15 -23.21
N SER A 51 8.91 -0.68 -24.16
CA SER A 51 9.35 -1.78 -24.99
C SER A 51 10.06 -1.21 -26.21
N GLY A 52 11.24 -1.73 -26.55
CA GLY A 52 12.02 -1.20 -27.66
C GLY A 52 13.40 -1.85 -27.81
N VAL A 53 14.19 -1.29 -28.70
CA VAL A 53 15.55 -1.75 -28.97
C VAL A 53 16.54 -1.00 -28.08
N ALA A 54 17.38 -1.75 -27.36
CA ALA A 54 18.41 -1.21 -26.48
C ALA A 54 19.67 -0.83 -27.26
N ASN A 55 20.11 0.42 -27.11
CA ASN A 55 21.36 0.92 -27.65
C ASN A 55 22.21 1.49 -26.51
N PHE A 56 23.48 1.14 -26.49
CA PHE A 56 24.43 1.61 -25.49
C PHE A 56 25.26 2.77 -26.01
N ARG A 57 25.45 3.78 -25.21
CA ARG A 57 26.34 4.89 -25.50
C ARG A 57 27.30 5.09 -24.34
N LEU A 58 28.57 4.99 -24.60
CA LEU A 58 29.60 5.38 -23.64
C LEU A 58 29.68 6.90 -23.59
N ASP A 59 29.42 7.46 -22.43
CA ASP A 59 29.62 8.88 -22.21
C ASP A 59 31.11 9.19 -21.97
N ASN A 60 31.56 10.42 -22.26
CA ASN A 60 32.95 10.87 -22.09
C ASN A 60 33.48 10.73 -20.64
N LYS A 61 32.59 10.46 -19.68
CA LYS A 61 32.92 10.21 -18.26
C LYS A 61 32.98 8.74 -17.87
N GLY A 62 32.89 7.81 -18.82
CA GLY A 62 32.94 6.37 -18.58
C GLY A 62 31.64 5.76 -18.05
N ALA A 63 30.54 6.55 -17.94
CA ALA A 63 29.25 6.01 -17.60
C ALA A 63 28.55 5.45 -18.84
N ASN A 64 28.01 4.24 -18.73
CA ASN A 64 27.20 3.66 -19.79
C ASN A 64 25.80 4.29 -19.78
N THR A 65 25.41 4.90 -20.88
CA THR A 65 24.03 5.37 -21.06
C THR A 65 23.27 4.37 -21.91
N VAL A 66 22.18 3.83 -21.37
CA VAL A 66 21.28 2.91 -22.09
C VAL A 66 20.13 3.72 -22.64
N ASN A 67 19.93 3.67 -23.95
CA ASN A 67 18.83 4.27 -24.66
C ASN A 67 17.95 3.14 -25.20
N ILE A 68 16.68 3.12 -24.83
CA ILE A 68 15.70 2.18 -25.37
C ILE A 68 14.75 2.98 -26.25
N THR A 69 14.74 2.64 -27.53
CA THR A 69 13.91 3.30 -28.54
C THR A 69 12.68 2.45 -28.78
N SER A 70 11.50 2.99 -28.44
CA SER A 70 10.21 2.35 -28.72
C SER A 70 9.86 2.43 -30.21
N ALA A 71 8.95 1.57 -30.67
CA ALA A 71 8.38 1.63 -32.02
C ALA A 71 7.66 2.96 -32.30
N ASP A 72 7.12 3.61 -31.28
CA ASP A 72 6.42 4.90 -31.35
C ASP A 72 7.39 6.11 -31.38
N GLY A 73 8.70 5.86 -31.33
CA GLY A 73 9.72 6.91 -31.33
C GLY A 73 10.04 7.50 -29.96
N GLU A 74 9.43 7.01 -28.89
CA GLU A 74 9.82 7.37 -27.52
C GLU A 74 11.18 6.81 -27.18
N VAL A 75 12.06 7.65 -26.61
CA VAL A 75 13.39 7.24 -26.20
C VAL A 75 13.49 7.29 -24.67
N PHE A 76 13.59 6.13 -24.05
CA PHE A 76 13.88 6.03 -22.63
C PHE A 76 15.41 6.00 -22.42
N THR A 77 15.93 7.02 -21.76
CA THR A 77 17.36 7.16 -21.50
C THR A 77 17.63 6.99 -20.01
N LYS A 78 18.50 6.07 -19.65
CA LYS A 78 18.93 5.87 -18.28
C LYS A 78 20.46 5.76 -18.20
N ILE A 79 21.07 6.50 -17.26
CA ILE A 79 22.50 6.43 -16.98
C ILE A 79 22.74 5.24 -16.05
N VAL A 80 23.58 4.32 -16.46
CA VAL A 80 23.98 3.14 -15.68
C VAL A 80 25.32 3.45 -15.01
N PRO A 81 25.42 3.42 -13.66
CA PRO A 81 26.69 3.57 -12.96
C PRO A 81 27.69 2.48 -13.38
N PHE A 82 28.97 2.78 -13.28
CA PHE A 82 30.05 1.88 -13.71
C PHE A 82 30.05 0.53 -12.98
N ASP A 83 29.60 0.52 -11.73
CA ASP A 83 29.56 -0.68 -10.88
C ASP A 83 28.43 -1.67 -11.23
N TYR A 84 27.56 -1.30 -12.17
CA TYR A 84 26.40 -2.14 -12.55
C TYR A 84 26.73 -2.98 -13.77
N LYS A 85 26.51 -4.29 -13.66
CA LYS A 85 26.65 -5.21 -14.77
C LYS A 85 25.39 -5.19 -15.63
N ILE A 86 25.55 -4.85 -16.91
CA ILE A 86 24.48 -4.84 -17.90
C ILE A 86 24.26 -6.29 -18.37
N ILE A 87 22.98 -6.71 -18.43
CA ILE A 87 22.56 -8.06 -18.85
C ILE A 87 22.15 -8.06 -20.30
N VAL A 88 21.63 -6.94 -20.80
CA VAL A 88 21.07 -6.80 -22.15
C VAL A 88 22.22 -6.57 -23.15
N GLU A 89 22.12 -7.15 -24.33
CA GLU A 89 23.08 -6.96 -25.44
C GLU A 89 22.69 -5.74 -26.29
N GLU A 90 23.68 -5.15 -26.97
CA GLU A 90 23.43 -4.03 -27.88
C GLU A 90 22.58 -4.47 -29.08
N GLY A 91 21.51 -3.73 -29.38
CA GLY A 91 20.56 -4.07 -30.41
C GLY A 91 19.49 -5.08 -30.00
N GLN A 92 19.50 -5.57 -28.75
CA GLN A 92 18.49 -6.50 -28.26
C GLN A 92 17.16 -5.79 -28.06
N TYR A 93 16.06 -6.47 -28.41
CA TYR A 93 14.72 -6.01 -28.10
C TYR A 93 14.41 -6.30 -26.62
N VAL A 94 14.01 -5.27 -25.89
CA VAL A 94 13.68 -5.28 -24.45
C VAL A 94 12.21 -5.00 -24.28
N GLU A 95 11.54 -5.82 -23.49
CA GLU A 95 10.13 -5.61 -23.14
C GLU A 95 10.00 -4.64 -21.95
N LYS A 96 8.85 -3.99 -21.88
CA LYS A 96 8.49 -3.15 -20.73
C LYS A 96 8.52 -3.97 -19.43
N GLY A 97 9.28 -3.50 -18.43
CA GLY A 97 9.50 -4.21 -17.16
C GLY A 97 10.67 -5.19 -17.16
N GLN A 98 11.35 -5.40 -18.28
CA GLN A 98 12.52 -6.27 -18.36
C GLN A 98 13.74 -5.62 -17.68
N LEU A 99 14.55 -6.46 -17.02
CA LEU A 99 15.80 -6.07 -16.37
C LEU A 99 16.87 -5.66 -17.40
N ILE A 100 17.45 -4.50 -17.20
CA ILE A 100 18.58 -3.99 -17.99
C ILE A 100 19.89 -4.33 -17.29
N THR A 101 19.93 -4.21 -15.95
CA THR A 101 21.13 -4.47 -15.15
C THR A 101 20.89 -5.58 -14.14
N GLU A 102 21.98 -6.22 -13.70
CA GLU A 102 21.96 -7.18 -12.61
C GLU A 102 21.64 -6.46 -11.27
N GLY A 103 20.84 -7.08 -10.43
CA GLY A 103 20.48 -6.55 -9.11
C GLY A 103 19.06 -6.90 -8.68
N SER A 104 18.67 -6.33 -7.55
CA SER A 104 17.32 -6.49 -6.98
C SER A 104 16.40 -5.39 -7.49
N VAL A 105 15.22 -5.75 -7.97
CA VAL A 105 14.26 -4.76 -8.45
C VAL A 105 13.62 -4.01 -7.29
N GLU A 106 13.41 -2.71 -7.45
CA GLU A 106 12.63 -1.90 -6.53
C GLU A 106 11.13 -2.17 -6.75
N PRO A 107 10.38 -2.62 -5.71
CA PRO A 107 8.96 -2.93 -5.87
C PRO A 107 8.11 -1.75 -6.37
N GLY A 108 8.49 -0.53 -5.98
CA GLY A 108 7.82 0.69 -6.44
C GLY A 108 7.97 0.94 -7.95
N GLU A 109 9.14 0.65 -8.54
CA GLU A 109 9.34 0.74 -9.98
C GLU A 109 8.52 -0.33 -10.73
N VAL A 110 8.43 -1.56 -10.18
CA VAL A 110 7.57 -2.60 -10.76
C VAL A 110 6.11 -2.15 -10.79
N LEU A 111 5.63 -1.51 -9.71
CA LEU A 111 4.27 -0.96 -9.67
C LEU A 111 4.05 0.09 -10.77
N ALA A 112 4.97 1.02 -10.92
CA ALA A 112 4.86 2.10 -11.90
C ALA A 112 4.90 1.60 -13.36
N VAL A 113 5.67 0.54 -13.61
CA VAL A 113 5.91 0.03 -14.98
C VAL A 113 4.92 -1.06 -15.35
N SER A 114 4.77 -2.08 -14.50
CA SER A 114 4.06 -3.33 -14.82
C SER A 114 2.69 -3.46 -14.13
N GLY A 115 2.36 -2.54 -13.20
CA GLY A 115 1.07 -2.49 -12.52
C GLY A 115 0.96 -3.39 -11.28
N GLU A 116 -0.26 -3.41 -10.69
CA GLU A 116 -0.52 -4.02 -9.37
C GLU A 116 -0.27 -5.54 -9.34
N LEU A 117 -0.79 -6.27 -10.33
CA LEU A 117 -0.67 -7.74 -10.35
C LEU A 117 0.79 -8.18 -10.45
N ALA A 118 1.59 -7.48 -11.26
CA ALA A 118 3.00 -7.79 -11.42
C ALA A 118 3.80 -7.58 -10.13
N VAL A 119 3.47 -6.55 -9.35
CA VAL A 119 4.10 -6.30 -8.04
C VAL A 119 3.74 -7.38 -7.03
N GLN A 120 2.47 -7.80 -7.00
CA GLN A 120 2.00 -8.87 -6.12
C GLN A 120 2.76 -10.17 -6.40
N ASP A 121 2.79 -10.58 -7.66
CA ASP A 121 3.55 -11.74 -8.11
C ASP A 121 5.04 -11.65 -7.81
N TYR A 122 5.63 -10.48 -8.04
CA TYR A 122 7.03 -10.21 -7.77
C TYR A 122 7.36 -10.38 -6.28
N LEU A 123 6.56 -9.76 -5.39
CA LEU A 123 6.77 -9.83 -3.94
C LEU A 123 6.63 -11.27 -3.44
N ILE A 124 5.60 -12.01 -3.89
CA ILE A 124 5.38 -13.39 -3.49
C ILE A 124 6.56 -14.26 -3.94
N LYS A 125 6.97 -14.16 -5.20
CA LYS A 125 8.06 -14.95 -5.78
C LYS A 125 9.39 -14.68 -5.08
N GLU A 126 9.73 -13.41 -4.82
CA GLU A 126 10.98 -13.05 -4.17
C GLU A 126 11.04 -13.49 -2.70
N VAL A 127 9.95 -13.30 -1.95
CA VAL A 127 9.88 -13.78 -0.56
C VAL A 127 9.96 -15.31 -0.50
N GLN A 128 9.21 -16.01 -1.33
CA GLN A 128 9.27 -17.47 -1.43
C GLN A 128 10.66 -17.96 -1.82
N ARG A 129 11.33 -17.28 -2.76
CA ARG A 129 12.69 -17.60 -3.16
C ARG A 129 13.65 -17.59 -1.97
N VAL A 130 13.57 -16.57 -1.12
CA VAL A 130 14.43 -16.46 0.07
C VAL A 130 14.17 -17.62 1.04
N TYR A 131 12.91 -17.95 1.34
CA TYR A 131 12.58 -19.05 2.25
C TYR A 131 12.95 -20.42 1.68
N ARG A 132 12.66 -20.67 0.40
CA ARG A 132 13.03 -21.93 -0.27
C ARG A 132 14.53 -22.15 -0.34
N THR A 133 15.34 -21.09 -0.55
CA THR A 133 16.81 -21.19 -0.51
C THR A 133 17.30 -21.66 0.86
N GLN A 134 16.54 -21.37 1.91
CA GLN A 134 16.85 -21.82 3.28
C GLN A 134 16.21 -23.16 3.64
N GLY A 135 15.54 -23.82 2.69
CA GLY A 135 14.89 -25.12 2.89
C GLY A 135 13.58 -25.03 3.70
N VAL A 136 12.98 -23.86 3.76
CA VAL A 136 11.68 -23.63 4.42
C VAL A 136 10.60 -23.48 3.37
N ASP A 137 9.53 -24.25 3.50
CA ASP A 137 8.35 -24.18 2.62
C ASP A 137 7.22 -23.49 3.36
N ILE A 138 6.74 -22.39 2.79
CA ILE A 138 5.64 -21.56 3.33
C ILE A 138 4.55 -21.49 2.27
N ASN A 139 3.29 -21.64 2.68
CA ASN A 139 2.17 -21.49 1.75
C ASN A 139 2.03 -20.02 1.34
N ASP A 140 1.82 -19.77 0.05
CA ASP A 140 1.71 -18.44 -0.56
C ASP A 140 0.65 -17.57 0.11
N LYS A 141 -0.44 -18.16 0.62
CA LYS A 141 -1.53 -17.44 1.31
C LYS A 141 -1.05 -16.55 2.46
N HIS A 142 -0.02 -16.95 3.19
CA HIS A 142 0.51 -16.17 4.31
C HIS A 142 1.22 -14.89 3.81
N ILE A 143 1.85 -14.96 2.65
CA ILE A 143 2.51 -13.82 2.01
C ILE A 143 1.47 -12.95 1.30
N GLU A 144 0.52 -13.55 0.61
CA GLU A 144 -0.57 -12.86 -0.10
C GLU A 144 -1.37 -11.94 0.82
N VAL A 145 -1.70 -12.38 2.04
CA VAL A 145 -2.40 -11.57 3.04
C VAL A 145 -1.61 -10.30 3.39
N ILE A 146 -0.28 -10.42 3.54
CA ILE A 146 0.59 -9.28 3.83
C ILE A 146 0.64 -8.33 2.64
N VAL A 147 0.87 -8.85 1.44
CA VAL A 147 0.93 -8.06 0.20
C VAL A 147 -0.38 -7.34 -0.07
N ARG A 148 -1.53 -7.98 0.19
CA ARG A 148 -2.84 -7.36 0.11
C ARG A 148 -2.95 -6.12 1.01
N GLN A 149 -2.46 -6.21 2.26
CA GLN A 149 -2.46 -5.07 3.17
C GLN A 149 -1.51 -3.95 2.74
N MET A 150 -0.37 -4.28 2.12
CA MET A 150 0.56 -3.30 1.57
C MET A 150 -0.04 -2.48 0.42
N MET A 151 -1.02 -3.04 -0.31
CA MET A 151 -1.66 -2.45 -1.48
C MET A 151 -3.13 -2.07 -1.24
N ARG A 152 -3.54 -1.96 0.01
CA ARG A 152 -4.93 -1.64 0.38
C ARG A 152 -5.31 -0.21 0.03
N LYS A 153 -4.40 0.74 0.21
CA LYS A 153 -4.64 2.17 0.02
C LYS A 153 -4.29 2.62 -1.41
N VAL A 154 -5.04 3.61 -1.88
CA VAL A 154 -4.79 4.32 -3.13
C VAL A 154 -4.61 5.80 -2.86
N ARG A 155 -3.93 6.50 -3.75
CA ARG A 155 -3.82 7.95 -3.69
C ARG A 155 -4.77 8.56 -4.71
N ILE A 156 -5.55 9.53 -4.27
CA ILE A 156 -6.47 10.27 -5.13
C ILE A 156 -5.69 11.25 -6.00
N ASP A 157 -5.83 11.13 -7.32
CA ASP A 157 -5.24 12.06 -8.28
C ASP A 157 -6.15 13.25 -8.51
N ASP A 158 -7.44 12.99 -8.73
CA ASP A 158 -8.47 14.00 -8.88
C ASP A 158 -9.74 13.50 -8.14
N GLY A 159 -10.21 14.31 -7.19
CA GLY A 159 -11.42 14.00 -6.43
C GLY A 159 -12.71 14.09 -7.25
N GLY A 160 -12.69 14.73 -8.44
CA GLY A 160 -13.89 14.97 -9.23
C GLY A 160 -14.97 15.67 -8.42
N ASP A 161 -16.20 15.19 -8.55
CA ASP A 161 -17.39 15.69 -7.81
C ASP A 161 -17.65 14.90 -6.51
N THR A 162 -16.70 14.04 -6.08
CA THR A 162 -16.77 13.32 -4.81
C THR A 162 -16.34 14.19 -3.64
N LYS A 163 -16.59 13.72 -2.40
CA LYS A 163 -16.08 14.37 -1.18
C LYS A 163 -14.58 14.10 -0.92
N LEU A 164 -13.91 13.32 -1.78
CA LEU A 164 -12.54 12.90 -1.60
C LEU A 164 -11.56 14.03 -1.95
N ILE A 165 -10.53 14.18 -1.13
CA ILE A 165 -9.54 15.24 -1.29
C ILE A 165 -8.40 14.74 -2.18
N THR A 166 -8.04 15.52 -3.19
CA THR A 166 -6.88 15.27 -4.07
C THR A 166 -5.59 15.12 -3.25
N GLY A 167 -4.81 14.07 -3.54
CA GLY A 167 -3.57 13.72 -2.83
C GLY A 167 -3.77 12.92 -1.55
N ALA A 168 -5.00 12.73 -1.06
CA ALA A 168 -5.28 11.91 0.10
C ALA A 168 -5.02 10.42 -0.17
N LEU A 169 -4.63 9.69 0.90
CA LEU A 169 -4.55 8.23 0.90
C LEU A 169 -5.85 7.66 1.46
N VAL A 170 -6.58 6.96 0.63
CA VAL A 170 -7.91 6.43 0.91
C VAL A 170 -7.93 4.92 0.68
N ASP A 171 -8.82 4.20 1.32
CA ASP A 171 -9.02 2.78 1.05
C ASP A 171 -9.69 2.56 -0.31
N LYS A 172 -9.33 1.46 -0.97
CA LYS A 172 -9.95 1.08 -2.25
C LYS A 172 -11.48 0.89 -2.13
N SER A 173 -11.97 0.42 -0.96
CA SER A 173 -13.39 0.28 -0.68
C SER A 173 -14.08 1.64 -0.62
N GLU A 174 -13.54 2.58 0.15
CA GLU A 174 -14.06 3.93 0.31
C GLU A 174 -14.13 4.70 -1.02
N LEU A 175 -13.09 4.58 -1.84
CA LEU A 175 -13.09 5.16 -3.20
C LEU A 175 -14.22 4.57 -4.06
N ARG A 176 -14.40 3.25 -4.00
CA ARG A 176 -15.43 2.57 -4.78
C ARG A 176 -16.83 3.00 -4.31
N GLU A 177 -17.06 3.02 -3.01
CA GLU A 177 -18.33 3.47 -2.41
C GLU A 177 -18.65 4.91 -2.80
N ALA A 178 -17.67 5.83 -2.70
CA ALA A 178 -17.85 7.22 -3.10
C ALA A 178 -18.19 7.38 -4.60
N ASN A 179 -17.58 6.57 -5.46
CA ASN A 179 -17.89 6.59 -6.89
C ASN A 179 -19.26 5.92 -7.19
N GLU A 180 -19.62 4.86 -6.47
CA GLU A 180 -20.94 4.21 -6.58
C GLU A 180 -22.07 5.14 -6.12
N GLU A 181 -21.88 5.88 -5.02
CA GLU A 181 -22.82 6.93 -4.57
C GLU A 181 -23.05 7.99 -5.64
N LEU A 182 -21.96 8.47 -6.27
CA LEU A 182 -22.05 9.44 -7.35
C LEU A 182 -22.85 8.93 -8.56
N LEU A 183 -22.58 7.68 -8.97
CA LEU A 183 -23.32 7.05 -10.07
C LEU A 183 -24.80 6.86 -9.75
N ALA A 184 -25.13 6.55 -8.49
CA ALA A 184 -26.50 6.44 -8.04
C ALA A 184 -27.24 7.80 -8.08
N LEU A 185 -26.56 8.90 -7.67
CA LEU A 185 -27.10 10.25 -7.77
C LEU A 185 -27.26 10.70 -9.23
N GLU A 186 -26.30 10.37 -10.10
CA GLU A 186 -26.40 10.63 -11.55
C GLU A 186 -27.61 9.92 -12.18
N ALA A 187 -27.86 8.68 -11.77
CA ALA A 187 -29.02 7.91 -12.23
C ALA A 187 -30.38 8.51 -11.78
N GLN A 188 -30.41 9.22 -10.63
CA GLN A 188 -31.61 9.87 -10.11
C GLN A 188 -31.86 11.24 -10.77
N ASP A 189 -30.82 12.06 -10.90
CA ASP A 189 -30.93 13.46 -11.31
C ASP A 189 -30.66 13.67 -12.80
N GLY A 190 -30.05 12.69 -13.48
CA GLY A 190 -29.64 12.78 -14.89
C GLY A 190 -28.50 13.76 -15.15
N ILE A 191 -27.81 14.24 -14.09
CA ILE A 191 -26.70 15.18 -14.18
C ILE A 191 -25.40 14.39 -14.23
N HIS A 192 -24.64 14.52 -15.32
CA HIS A 192 -23.35 13.85 -15.45
C HIS A 192 -22.32 14.42 -14.44
N ARG A 193 -21.74 13.52 -13.63
CA ARG A 193 -20.75 13.85 -12.60
C ARG A 193 -19.44 13.13 -12.89
N LYS A 194 -18.32 13.77 -12.54
CA LYS A 194 -16.99 13.22 -12.75
C LYS A 194 -16.59 12.36 -11.55
N PRO A 195 -16.33 11.04 -11.74
CA PRO A 195 -15.87 10.17 -10.66
C PRO A 195 -14.45 10.53 -10.24
N ALA A 196 -14.08 10.18 -9.01
CA ALA A 196 -12.72 10.33 -8.52
C ALA A 196 -11.77 9.33 -9.21
N THR A 197 -10.60 9.82 -9.58
CA THR A 197 -9.50 9.02 -10.14
C THR A 197 -8.39 8.83 -9.14
N SER A 198 -7.71 7.69 -9.20
CA SER A 198 -6.65 7.35 -8.26
C SER A 198 -5.59 6.47 -8.90
N HIS A 199 -4.40 6.43 -8.28
CA HIS A 199 -3.38 5.44 -8.60
C HIS A 199 -3.04 4.57 -7.38
N ALA A 200 -2.65 3.32 -7.65
CA ALA A 200 -2.25 2.39 -6.62
C ALA A 200 -0.94 2.83 -5.95
N VAL A 201 -0.86 2.65 -4.63
CA VAL A 201 0.33 2.95 -3.83
C VAL A 201 0.77 1.70 -3.09
N LEU A 202 2.04 1.36 -3.21
CA LEU A 202 2.66 0.32 -2.41
C LEU A 202 3.21 0.92 -1.12
N MET A 203 2.77 0.42 0.02
CA MET A 203 3.25 0.84 1.33
C MET A 203 3.99 -0.30 2.03
N GLY A 204 5.08 0.03 2.72
CA GLY A 204 5.71 -0.91 3.65
C GLY A 204 4.75 -1.30 4.78
N ILE A 205 4.95 -2.50 5.36
CA ILE A 205 4.07 -3.04 6.40
C ILE A 205 3.94 -2.12 7.62
N THR A 206 5.03 -1.47 8.04
CA THR A 206 5.01 -0.51 9.16
C THR A 206 4.10 0.67 8.84
N LYS A 207 4.25 1.27 7.65
CA LYS A 207 3.43 2.40 7.22
C LYS A 207 1.97 1.99 7.02
N ALA A 208 1.73 0.81 6.44
CA ALA A 208 0.37 0.28 6.27
C ALA A 208 -0.32 0.04 7.61
N SER A 209 0.42 -0.44 8.62
CA SER A 209 -0.10 -0.67 9.97
C SER A 209 -0.44 0.63 10.73
N LEU A 210 0.27 1.74 10.44
CA LEU A 210 -0.03 3.05 11.01
C LEU A 210 -1.14 3.80 10.26
N ALA A 211 -1.36 3.47 8.99
CA ALA A 211 -2.39 4.06 8.13
C ALA A 211 -3.75 3.35 8.23
N THR A 212 -4.04 2.70 9.35
CA THR A 212 -5.34 2.08 9.62
C THR A 212 -6.39 3.13 10.01
N ASP A 213 -7.66 2.79 9.85
CA ASP A 213 -8.78 3.69 10.16
C ASP A 213 -8.92 3.87 11.68
N SER A 214 -8.66 2.81 12.47
CA SER A 214 -8.60 2.86 13.93
C SER A 214 -7.31 3.51 14.41
N PHE A 215 -7.41 4.72 14.97
CA PHE A 215 -6.26 5.37 15.59
C PHE A 215 -5.81 4.68 16.89
N MET A 216 -6.71 3.99 17.60
CA MET A 216 -6.36 3.22 18.80
C MET A 216 -5.49 2.01 18.45
N SER A 217 -5.83 1.30 17.39
CA SER A 217 -5.02 0.20 16.87
C SER A 217 -3.64 0.67 16.44
N ALA A 218 -3.54 1.78 15.72
CA ALA A 218 -2.28 2.38 15.30
C ALA A 218 -1.43 2.83 16.49
N ALA A 219 -2.02 3.54 17.48
CA ALA A 219 -1.34 4.02 18.68
C ALA A 219 -0.74 2.89 19.53
N SER A 220 -1.40 1.72 19.55
CA SER A 220 -0.90 0.55 20.28
C SER A 220 0.26 -0.17 19.60
N PHE A 221 0.55 0.15 18.35
CA PHE A 221 1.64 -0.46 17.58
C PHE A 221 2.95 0.31 17.74
N GLN A 222 3.01 1.54 17.26
CA GLN A 222 4.19 2.41 17.34
C GLN A 222 3.78 3.89 17.37
N GLU A 223 4.70 4.76 17.74
CA GLU A 223 4.52 6.23 17.71
C GLU A 223 3.25 6.71 18.44
N THR A 224 2.94 6.12 19.58
CA THR A 224 1.71 6.36 20.35
C THR A 224 1.38 7.85 20.50
N THR A 225 2.34 8.66 20.95
CA THR A 225 2.15 10.10 21.18
C THR A 225 1.78 10.84 19.90
N ARG A 226 2.47 10.54 18.79
CA ARG A 226 2.22 11.18 17.51
C ARG A 226 0.83 10.84 16.97
N VAL A 227 0.47 9.55 17.01
CA VAL A 227 -0.83 9.06 16.50
C VAL A 227 -1.98 9.66 17.32
N LEU A 228 -1.90 9.65 18.64
CA LEU A 228 -2.94 10.23 19.50
C LEU A 228 -3.05 11.75 19.34
N THR A 229 -1.91 12.47 19.25
CA THR A 229 -1.92 13.91 19.00
C THR A 229 -2.57 14.25 17.67
N GLU A 230 -2.22 13.50 16.62
CA GLU A 230 -2.81 13.71 15.28
C GLU A 230 -4.30 13.39 15.26
N ALA A 231 -4.73 12.33 15.93
CA ALA A 231 -6.14 11.97 16.06
C ALA A 231 -6.93 13.04 16.81
N ALA A 232 -6.37 13.58 17.91
CA ALA A 232 -7.00 14.65 18.71
C ALA A 232 -7.13 15.95 17.90
N ILE A 233 -6.09 16.36 17.15
CA ILE A 233 -6.13 17.56 16.33
C ILE A 233 -7.17 17.46 15.21
N LYS A 234 -7.30 16.26 14.60
CA LYS A 234 -8.24 16.00 13.51
C LYS A 234 -9.65 15.66 13.98
N GLY A 235 -9.88 15.51 15.28
CA GLY A 235 -11.17 15.08 15.83
C GLY A 235 -11.61 13.72 15.30
N LYS A 236 -10.66 12.77 15.15
CA LYS A 236 -10.98 11.44 14.60
C LYS A 236 -11.87 10.64 15.54
N VAL A 237 -12.87 10.00 14.99
CA VAL A 237 -13.69 9.00 15.66
C VAL A 237 -13.22 7.61 15.26
N ASP A 238 -13.07 6.70 16.23
CA ASP A 238 -12.69 5.31 15.97
C ASP A 238 -13.94 4.46 15.82
N PRO A 239 -14.13 3.79 14.68
CA PRO A 239 -15.35 3.00 14.43
C PRO A 239 -15.42 1.71 15.26
N LEU A 240 -14.36 1.33 15.98
CA LEU A 240 -14.26 0.12 16.80
C LEU A 240 -14.62 -1.20 16.05
N SER A 241 -14.40 -1.22 14.76
CA SER A 241 -14.76 -2.35 13.90
C SER A 241 -13.77 -3.52 13.93
N GLY A 242 -12.56 -3.31 14.47
CA GLY A 242 -11.54 -4.34 14.58
C GLY A 242 -11.48 -5.05 15.93
N LEU A 243 -10.59 -6.04 16.04
CA LEU A 243 -10.42 -6.81 17.27
C LEU A 243 -9.63 -6.04 18.33
N LYS A 244 -8.55 -5.38 17.92
CA LYS A 244 -7.54 -4.80 18.81
C LYS A 244 -8.06 -3.63 19.61
N GLU A 245 -8.78 -2.71 18.99
CA GLU A 245 -9.39 -1.56 19.61
C GLU A 245 -10.44 -1.96 20.65
N ASN A 246 -11.28 -2.95 20.35
CA ASN A 246 -12.28 -3.48 21.29
C ASN A 246 -11.63 -4.14 22.52
N VAL A 247 -10.55 -4.90 22.31
CA VAL A 247 -9.77 -5.49 23.40
C VAL A 247 -9.15 -4.41 24.30
N ILE A 248 -8.62 -3.33 23.72
CA ILE A 248 -8.01 -2.22 24.47
C ILE A 248 -9.03 -1.52 25.37
N ILE A 249 -10.26 -1.30 24.86
CA ILE A 249 -11.35 -0.66 25.60
C ILE A 249 -11.99 -1.62 26.62
N GLY A 250 -11.86 -2.93 26.44
CA GLY A 250 -12.49 -3.96 27.23
C GLY A 250 -13.91 -4.32 26.81
N LYS A 251 -14.28 -4.01 25.57
CA LYS A 251 -15.53 -4.46 24.94
C LYS A 251 -15.36 -5.86 24.34
N LEU A 252 -16.50 -6.52 24.10
CA LEU A 252 -16.51 -7.77 23.34
C LEU A 252 -15.98 -7.52 21.90
N ILE A 253 -15.22 -8.47 21.40
CA ILE A 253 -14.72 -8.40 20.01
C ILE A 253 -15.88 -8.62 19.04
N PRO A 254 -15.89 -8.01 17.85
CA PRO A 254 -16.93 -8.22 16.83
C PRO A 254 -16.78 -9.57 16.15
N ALA A 255 -16.76 -10.65 16.95
CA ALA A 255 -16.66 -12.05 16.54
C ALA A 255 -17.31 -12.96 17.58
N GLY A 256 -17.90 -14.07 17.15
CA GLY A 256 -18.58 -15.02 18.03
C GLY A 256 -19.78 -14.37 18.75
N THR A 257 -19.80 -14.43 20.08
CA THR A 257 -20.90 -13.87 20.89
C THR A 257 -21.00 -12.34 20.85
N GLY A 258 -19.91 -11.62 20.51
CA GLY A 258 -19.89 -10.17 20.38
C GLY A 258 -20.49 -9.64 19.07
N ILE A 259 -20.71 -10.49 18.07
CA ILE A 259 -21.33 -10.07 16.79
C ILE A 259 -22.77 -9.58 16.99
N VAL A 260 -23.55 -10.23 17.85
CA VAL A 260 -24.96 -9.91 18.07
C VAL A 260 -25.09 -8.51 18.68
N GLU A 261 -24.30 -8.19 19.71
CA GLU A 261 -24.31 -6.86 20.32
C GLU A 261 -23.85 -5.76 19.35
N TYR A 262 -22.92 -6.07 18.45
CA TYR A 262 -22.42 -5.11 17.45
C TYR A 262 -23.51 -4.77 16.44
N ILE A 263 -24.27 -5.76 15.95
CA ILE A 263 -25.38 -5.55 15.00
C ILE A 263 -26.51 -4.77 15.66
N GLU A 264 -26.88 -5.11 16.90
CA GLU A 264 -27.93 -4.40 17.64
C GLU A 264 -27.58 -2.92 17.86
N GLN A 265 -26.32 -2.58 18.18
CA GLN A 265 -25.86 -1.20 18.33
C GLN A 265 -25.88 -0.41 17.02
N GLU A 266 -25.56 -1.04 15.87
CA GLU A 266 -25.66 -0.38 14.56
C GLU A 266 -27.11 -0.10 14.14
N GLU A 267 -28.06 -0.95 14.54
CA GLU A 267 -29.48 -0.76 14.24
C GLU A 267 -30.14 0.31 15.16
N GLU A 268 -29.68 0.46 16.41
CA GLU A 268 -30.22 1.45 17.34
C GLU A 268 -29.66 2.87 17.13
N ALA A 269 -28.39 3.02 16.74
CA ALA A 269 -27.75 4.31 16.58
C ALA A 269 -28.48 5.28 15.61
N PRO A 270 -29.01 4.87 14.46
CA PRO A 270 -29.76 5.75 13.57
C PRO A 270 -31.09 6.23 14.14
N LEU A 271 -31.72 5.46 15.06
CA LEU A 271 -33.00 5.82 15.66
C LEU A 271 -32.80 6.86 16.77
N GLU A 272 -31.78 6.74 17.60
CA GLU A 272 -31.47 7.73 18.65
C GLU A 272 -31.05 9.08 18.05
N GLU A 273 -30.27 9.10 16.97
CA GLU A 273 -29.91 10.34 16.26
C GLU A 273 -31.12 10.98 15.60
N ALA A 274 -32.08 10.21 15.09
CA ALA A 274 -33.31 10.71 14.51
C ALA A 274 -34.27 11.25 15.55
N GLU A 275 -34.37 10.62 16.72
CA GLU A 275 -35.21 11.11 17.84
C GLU A 275 -34.60 12.36 18.46
N ALA A 276 -33.30 12.43 18.68
CA ALA A 276 -32.59 13.62 19.17
C ALA A 276 -32.71 14.81 18.20
N ALA A 277 -32.70 14.57 16.91
CA ALA A 277 -32.92 15.59 15.90
C ALA A 277 -34.39 16.07 15.83
N ALA A 278 -35.34 15.17 16.08
CA ALA A 278 -36.78 15.50 16.16
C ALA A 278 -37.10 16.33 17.39
N ASP A 279 -36.53 15.99 18.55
CA ASP A 279 -36.71 16.75 19.79
C ASP A 279 -36.06 18.15 19.71
N ALA A 280 -34.92 18.29 19.05
CA ALA A 280 -34.25 19.58 18.83
C ALA A 280 -35.08 20.52 17.90
N ILE A 281 -35.89 19.99 17.02
CA ILE A 281 -36.79 20.76 16.16
C ILE A 281 -38.04 21.23 16.92
N THR A 282 -38.49 20.46 17.93
CA THR A 282 -39.69 20.77 18.71
C THR A 282 -39.43 21.81 19.83
N GLU A 283 -38.16 22.01 20.24
CA GLU A 283 -37.80 23.00 21.26
C GLU A 283 -37.36 24.37 20.69
N ALA A 284 -37.50 24.63 19.40
CA ALA A 284 -37.26 25.95 18.84
C ALA A 284 -38.36 26.94 19.36
N PRO A 285 -37.99 28.03 20.06
CA PRO A 285 -38.97 28.97 20.56
C PRO A 285 -39.68 29.68 19.42
N GLU A 286 -41.01 29.72 19.46
CA GLU A 286 -41.81 30.57 18.59
C GLU A 286 -41.36 32.03 18.79
N GLU A 287 -40.76 32.62 17.77
CA GLU A 287 -40.48 34.05 17.75
C GLU A 287 -41.81 34.81 17.79
N GLU A 288 -42.06 35.49 18.92
CA GLU A 288 -43.17 36.43 19.06
C GLU A 288 -43.10 37.48 17.94
N SER A 289 -44.11 37.45 17.09
CA SER A 289 -44.37 38.54 16.15
C SER A 289 -44.76 39.80 16.92
N VAL A 290 -43.83 40.71 17.16
CA VAL A 290 -44.13 42.07 17.61
C VAL A 290 -44.57 42.89 16.40
N ALA A 291 -45.85 43.17 16.31
CA ALA A 291 -46.43 44.17 15.43
C ALA A 291 -46.10 45.58 15.97
N ILE A 292 -45.51 46.43 15.15
CA ILE A 292 -45.76 47.90 15.06
C ILE A 292 -45.60 48.30 13.61
#